data_7be9f9212a7d3365b19b17ab1d6b2a16
#
_entry.id   7be9f9212a7d3365b19b17ab1d6b2a16
#
_cell.length_a   1.000
_cell.length_b   1.000
_cell.length_c   1.000
_cell.angle_alpha   90.00
_cell.angle_beta   90.00
_cell.angle_gamma   90.00
#
_symmetry.space_group_name_H-M   'P 1'
#
loop_
_entity.id
_entity.type
_entity.pdbx_description
1 polymer ?
#
loop_
_entity_poly.entity_id
_entity_poly.type
_entity_poly.pdbx_seq_one_letter_code
_entity_poly.pdbx_strand_id
1 'polypeptide(L)'
;MTTQSDTPTNELEDEPTIAITGAAGYIGSRVIVEMQDAHPEWELIALDNQYRGQVDSVGDVEIEHVDIRNRDRLESTLSGADIVCHLAAVSGVDDCDENSDLAYEVNVTGTNNVAWFCRKTGAGLVFPFSMAVLGDPQSFPITADQPRDPLNWYGRTKVIGEQSIKEFADGAFPAHLFLKSNLYGEHVVDGTTVGKPTVINFFVDRALSGETLTVYEPGTQARNFVHVKDVARAYVQSVERLVEQVADGVTGTETYEIAGQEDMSVMAVAEIVQEAMDAERGTTVTIDLVENPRSDETMVKEFGVDISAAKAALGWEPAESIRDSVRQLV
;
A
#
# COMPACT_ATOMS: atom_id res chain seq x y z
N MET A 1 -43.51 3.36 33.84
CA MET A 1 -42.52 4.41 33.51
C MET A 1 -41.33 3.68 32.85
N THR A 2 -41.39 3.61 31.55
CA THR A 2 -40.36 2.99 30.69
C THR A 2 -39.39 4.11 30.30
N THR A 3 -38.19 4.05 30.83
CA THR A 3 -37.09 4.92 30.40
C THR A 3 -36.59 4.40 29.08
N GLN A 4 -36.88 5.10 27.97
CA GLN A 4 -36.15 4.95 26.72
C GLN A 4 -34.70 5.42 26.95
N SER A 5 -33.75 4.56 26.69
CA SER A 5 -32.35 4.93 26.55
C SER A 5 -32.19 5.54 25.16
N ASP A 6 -32.09 6.85 25.09
CA ASP A 6 -31.60 7.54 23.90
C ASP A 6 -30.10 7.19 23.75
N THR A 7 -29.80 6.29 22.85
CA THR A 7 -28.46 6.12 22.32
C THR A 7 -28.26 7.29 21.36
N PRO A 8 -27.24 8.13 21.51
CA PRO A 8 -26.97 9.17 20.53
C PRO A 8 -26.54 8.48 19.23
N THR A 9 -27.35 8.61 18.19
CA THR A 9 -26.91 8.39 16.80
C THR A 9 -25.92 9.50 16.52
N ASN A 10 -24.67 9.14 16.39
CA ASN A 10 -23.60 10.03 15.94
C ASN A 10 -23.80 10.19 14.41
N GLU A 11 -24.72 11.04 14.01
CA GLU A 11 -24.75 11.52 12.63
C GLU A 11 -23.49 12.38 12.49
N LEU A 12 -22.57 11.98 11.62
CA LEU A 12 -21.46 12.82 11.19
C LEU A 12 -22.13 14.04 10.49
N GLU A 13 -22.39 15.11 11.24
CA GLU A 13 -22.94 16.37 10.72
C GLU A 13 -21.88 17.16 9.94
N ASP A 14 -20.60 16.78 10.07
CA ASP A 14 -19.44 17.41 9.43
C ASP A 14 -18.74 16.43 8.46
N GLU A 15 -18.04 16.99 7.47
CA GLU A 15 -17.22 16.25 6.52
C GLU A 15 -16.14 15.45 7.26
N PRO A 16 -15.85 14.20 6.85
CA PRO A 16 -14.92 13.35 7.60
C PRO A 16 -13.49 13.86 7.54
N THR A 17 -12.77 13.75 8.65
CA THR A 17 -11.35 14.04 8.76
C THR A 17 -10.54 12.76 8.56
N ILE A 18 -9.70 12.73 7.53
CA ILE A 18 -8.89 11.57 7.15
C ILE A 18 -7.41 11.82 7.45
N ALA A 19 -6.82 11.00 8.30
CA ALA A 19 -5.40 11.09 8.59
C ALA A 19 -4.58 10.09 7.76
N ILE A 20 -3.46 10.54 7.20
CA ILE A 20 -2.58 9.73 6.37
C ILE A 20 -1.17 9.70 6.99
N THR A 21 -0.72 8.56 7.53
CA THR A 21 0.66 8.38 7.96
C THR A 21 1.53 7.87 6.81
N GLY A 22 2.78 8.28 6.73
CA GLY A 22 3.62 7.96 5.57
C GLY A 22 3.23 8.80 4.34
N ALA A 23 2.69 9.99 4.58
CA ALA A 23 2.11 10.89 3.59
C ALA A 23 3.11 11.38 2.53
N ALA A 24 4.37 11.59 2.90
CA ALA A 24 5.44 12.03 2.00
C ALA A 24 5.99 10.92 1.09
N GLY A 25 5.58 9.67 1.33
CA GLY A 25 6.06 8.51 0.60
C GLY A 25 5.32 8.25 -0.71
N TYR A 26 5.83 7.25 -1.45
CA TYR A 26 5.36 6.85 -2.78
C TYR A 26 3.84 6.56 -2.86
N ILE A 27 3.25 5.85 -1.89
CA ILE A 27 1.81 5.58 -1.90
C ILE A 27 1.06 6.76 -1.25
N GLY A 28 1.56 7.27 -0.13
CA GLY A 28 0.85 8.29 0.67
C GLY A 28 0.55 9.55 -0.11
N SER A 29 1.54 10.09 -0.82
CA SER A 29 1.35 11.28 -1.64
C SER A 29 0.35 11.05 -2.79
N ARG A 30 0.35 9.85 -3.41
CA ARG A 30 -0.64 9.52 -4.45
C ARG A 30 -2.05 9.37 -3.87
N VAL A 31 -2.19 8.80 -2.67
CA VAL A 31 -3.48 8.69 -1.97
C VAL A 31 -4.05 10.08 -1.66
N ILE A 32 -3.23 11.03 -1.20
CA ILE A 32 -3.67 12.41 -0.96
C ILE A 32 -4.18 13.05 -2.26
N VAL A 33 -3.44 12.94 -3.37
CA VAL A 33 -3.90 13.45 -4.68
C VAL A 33 -5.24 12.84 -5.07
N GLU A 34 -5.39 11.52 -4.94
CA GLU A 34 -6.65 10.84 -5.30
C GLU A 34 -7.83 11.26 -4.41
N MET A 35 -7.58 11.48 -3.10
CA MET A 35 -8.60 11.98 -2.17
C MET A 35 -9.01 13.41 -2.50
N GLN A 36 -8.04 14.32 -2.78
CA GLN A 36 -8.34 15.70 -3.17
C GLN A 36 -9.14 15.78 -4.48
N ASP A 37 -8.85 14.87 -5.44
CA ASP A 37 -9.57 14.82 -6.72
C ASP A 37 -11.00 14.28 -6.56
N ALA A 38 -11.19 13.24 -5.73
CA ALA A 38 -12.47 12.57 -5.54
C ALA A 38 -13.38 13.27 -4.52
N HIS A 39 -12.79 13.78 -3.45
CA HIS A 39 -13.46 14.34 -2.29
C HIS A 39 -12.74 15.62 -1.81
N PRO A 40 -12.84 16.73 -2.56
CA PRO A 40 -12.22 17.99 -2.18
C PRO A 40 -12.78 18.59 -0.87
N GLU A 41 -13.91 18.07 -0.40
CA GLU A 41 -14.56 18.45 0.87
C GLU A 41 -13.93 17.76 2.09
N TRP A 42 -13.19 16.65 1.94
CA TRP A 42 -12.61 15.96 3.09
C TRP A 42 -11.47 16.75 3.73
N GLU A 43 -11.45 16.79 5.06
CA GLU A 43 -10.30 17.34 5.79
C GLU A 43 -9.19 16.29 5.85
N LEU A 44 -7.97 16.66 5.41
CA LEU A 44 -6.82 15.76 5.36
C LEU A 44 -5.73 16.15 6.35
N ILE A 45 -5.36 15.24 7.25
CA ILE A 45 -4.21 15.34 8.15
C ILE A 45 -3.09 14.47 7.60
N ALA A 46 -2.01 15.07 7.10
CA ALA A 46 -0.88 14.36 6.53
C ALA A 46 0.33 14.38 7.48
N LEU A 47 0.93 13.22 7.73
CA LEU A 47 2.10 13.12 8.60
C LEU A 47 3.15 12.12 8.09
N ASP A 48 4.42 12.47 8.25
CA ASP A 48 5.58 11.65 7.86
C ASP A 48 6.77 12.02 8.76
N ASN A 49 7.74 11.13 8.94
CA ASN A 49 9.00 11.46 9.61
C ASN A 49 10.14 11.77 8.62
N GLN A 50 9.82 11.83 7.33
CA GLN A 50 10.75 12.12 6.21
C GLN A 50 11.91 11.13 6.06
N TYR A 51 11.82 9.91 6.65
CA TYR A 51 12.86 8.89 6.49
C TYR A 51 13.07 8.48 5.04
N ARG A 52 11.97 8.31 4.28
CA ARG A 52 11.94 8.05 2.85
C ARG A 52 10.96 8.98 2.12
N GLY A 53 10.59 10.09 2.77
CA GLY A 53 9.73 11.11 2.18
C GLY A 53 10.34 11.72 0.92
N GLN A 54 9.50 12.06 -0.05
CA GLN A 54 9.90 12.62 -1.33
C GLN A 54 9.31 14.02 -1.56
N VAL A 55 8.31 14.41 -0.76
CA VAL A 55 7.61 15.69 -0.84
C VAL A 55 7.32 16.23 0.56
N ASP A 56 7.20 17.55 0.69
CA ASP A 56 6.88 18.23 1.95
C ASP A 56 5.40 18.65 2.03
N SER A 57 4.72 18.69 0.89
CA SER A 57 3.28 18.97 0.76
C SER A 57 2.69 18.23 -0.44
N VAL A 58 1.37 18.17 -0.53
CA VAL A 58 0.64 17.66 -1.71
C VAL A 58 -0.52 18.62 -1.97
N GLY A 59 -0.42 19.45 -3.00
CA GLY A 59 -1.34 20.56 -3.21
C GLY A 59 -1.38 21.48 -1.99
N ASP A 60 -2.55 21.71 -1.44
CA ASP A 60 -2.73 22.57 -0.25
C ASP A 60 -2.54 21.83 1.09
N VAL A 61 -2.22 20.53 1.07
CA VAL A 61 -2.02 19.70 2.28
C VAL A 61 -0.55 19.70 2.68
N GLU A 62 -0.22 20.39 3.76
CA GLU A 62 1.11 20.36 4.39
C GLU A 62 1.32 19.04 5.14
N ILE A 63 2.54 18.48 5.10
CA ILE A 63 2.89 17.24 5.76
C ILE A 63 3.59 17.54 7.08
N GLU A 64 2.94 17.22 8.21
CA GLU A 64 3.56 17.39 9.54
C GLU A 64 4.68 16.38 9.75
N HIS A 65 5.81 16.86 10.32
CA HIS A 65 6.91 15.99 10.73
C HIS A 65 6.56 15.24 12.02
N VAL A 66 6.16 13.98 11.91
CA VAL A 66 5.77 13.12 13.02
C VAL A 66 6.33 11.70 12.83
N ASP A 67 7.00 11.19 13.85
CA ASP A 67 7.41 9.79 13.93
C ASP A 67 6.33 8.99 14.66
N ILE A 68 5.77 7.98 14.01
CA ILE A 68 4.71 7.12 14.58
C ILE A 68 5.16 6.34 15.83
N ARG A 69 6.46 6.26 16.11
CA ARG A 69 7.02 5.68 17.34
C ARG A 69 6.83 6.60 18.54
N ASN A 70 6.71 7.91 18.30
CA ASN A 70 6.40 8.90 19.34
C ASN A 70 4.88 8.95 19.54
N ARG A 71 4.39 8.13 20.46
CA ARG A 71 2.97 7.96 20.71
C ARG A 71 2.25 9.24 21.08
N ASP A 72 2.82 10.05 21.97
CA ASP A 72 2.16 11.27 22.46
C ASP A 72 1.98 12.28 21.30
N ARG A 73 3.04 12.46 20.48
CA ARG A 73 2.97 13.34 19.32
C ARG A 73 1.99 12.81 18.28
N LEU A 74 2.05 11.50 17.99
CA LEU A 74 1.15 10.83 17.05
C LEU A 74 -0.32 11.04 17.46
N GLU A 75 -0.68 10.71 18.70
CA GLU A 75 -2.05 10.84 19.20
C GLU A 75 -2.53 12.31 19.18
N SER A 76 -1.63 13.26 19.48
CA SER A 76 -1.95 14.69 19.38
C SER A 76 -2.24 15.14 17.95
N THR A 77 -1.45 14.66 16.96
CA THR A 77 -1.63 15.01 15.54
C THR A 77 -2.86 14.32 14.95
N LEU A 78 -3.15 13.08 15.33
CA LEU A 78 -4.33 12.34 14.87
C LEU A 78 -5.64 12.79 15.54
N SER A 79 -5.59 13.71 16.51
CA SER A 79 -6.79 14.11 17.26
C SER A 79 -7.86 14.66 16.33
N GLY A 80 -9.06 14.10 16.40
CA GLY A 80 -10.19 14.46 15.53
C GLY A 80 -10.30 13.66 14.24
N ALA A 81 -9.33 12.79 13.92
CA ALA A 81 -9.44 11.94 12.75
C ALA A 81 -10.52 10.86 12.91
N ASP A 82 -11.41 10.76 11.92
CA ASP A 82 -12.45 9.72 11.82
C ASP A 82 -11.90 8.44 11.18
N ILE A 83 -10.97 8.58 10.23
CA ILE A 83 -10.33 7.46 9.55
C ILE A 83 -8.81 7.69 9.50
N VAL A 84 -8.04 6.62 9.68
CA VAL A 84 -6.59 6.63 9.54
C VAL A 84 -6.15 5.71 8.40
N CYS A 85 -5.49 6.26 7.37
CA CYS A 85 -4.78 5.52 6.35
C CYS A 85 -3.32 5.34 6.81
N HIS A 86 -3.00 4.16 7.36
CA HIS A 86 -1.69 3.90 7.94
C HIS A 86 -0.68 3.36 6.92
N LEU A 87 0.07 4.27 6.27
CA LEU A 87 1.05 3.94 5.22
C LEU A 87 2.52 4.03 5.68
N ALA A 88 2.77 4.64 6.84
CA ALA A 88 4.13 4.72 7.39
C ALA A 88 4.70 3.33 7.68
N ALA A 89 5.83 3.01 7.08
CA ALA A 89 6.54 1.74 7.27
C ALA A 89 7.97 1.81 6.74
N VAL A 90 8.87 1.05 7.32
CA VAL A 90 10.08 0.60 6.61
C VAL A 90 9.66 -0.48 5.64
N SER A 91 9.80 -0.24 4.33
CA SER A 91 9.20 -1.07 3.30
C SER A 91 10.22 -1.53 2.25
N GLY A 92 10.24 -2.82 2.00
CA GLY A 92 11.18 -3.54 1.15
C GLY A 92 11.98 -4.55 1.96
N VAL A 93 12.38 -5.63 1.30
CA VAL A 93 13.14 -6.71 1.94
C VAL A 93 14.52 -6.19 2.35
N ASP A 94 15.22 -5.58 1.40
CA ASP A 94 16.60 -5.08 1.60
C ASP A 94 16.66 -4.02 2.73
N ASP A 95 15.74 -3.02 2.73
CA ASP A 95 15.69 -1.98 3.77
C ASP A 95 15.43 -2.58 5.17
N CYS A 96 14.57 -3.61 5.26
CA CYS A 96 14.26 -4.26 6.54
C CYS A 96 15.38 -5.16 7.03
N ASP A 97 16.11 -5.82 6.14
CA ASP A 97 17.23 -6.69 6.50
C ASP A 97 18.44 -5.86 6.93
N GLU A 98 18.72 -4.74 6.26
CA GLU A 98 19.79 -3.80 6.62
C GLU A 98 19.54 -3.09 7.96
N ASN A 99 18.26 -2.80 8.28
CA ASN A 99 17.85 -2.02 9.46
C ASN A 99 16.74 -2.75 10.25
N SER A 100 17.00 -3.99 10.67
CA SER A 100 15.99 -4.85 11.28
C SER A 100 15.36 -4.30 12.55
N ASP A 101 16.13 -3.62 13.39
CA ASP A 101 15.65 -2.99 14.63
C ASP A 101 14.70 -1.83 14.28
N LEU A 102 15.08 -0.96 13.34
CA LEU A 102 14.23 0.13 12.88
C LEU A 102 12.95 -0.40 12.23
N ALA A 103 13.07 -1.47 11.41
CA ALA A 103 11.91 -2.11 10.80
C ALA A 103 10.94 -2.63 11.86
N TYR A 104 11.42 -3.24 12.95
CA TYR A 104 10.59 -3.67 14.07
C TYR A 104 9.93 -2.49 14.79
N GLU A 105 10.71 -1.47 15.14
CA GLU A 105 10.21 -0.30 15.85
C GLU A 105 9.12 0.43 15.05
N VAL A 106 9.32 0.63 13.75
CA VAL A 106 8.35 1.34 12.90
C VAL A 106 7.16 0.43 12.55
N ASN A 107 7.41 -0.77 11.99
CA ASN A 107 6.37 -1.62 11.45
C ASN A 107 5.54 -2.33 12.54
N VAL A 108 6.08 -2.51 13.74
CA VAL A 108 5.38 -3.18 14.84
C VAL A 108 4.97 -2.18 15.91
N THR A 109 5.93 -1.50 16.55
CA THR A 109 5.62 -0.57 17.63
C THR A 109 4.85 0.65 17.12
N GLY A 110 5.27 1.24 16.00
CA GLY A 110 4.56 2.35 15.35
C GLY A 110 3.15 1.98 14.91
N THR A 111 2.99 0.82 14.26
CA THR A 111 1.66 0.31 13.87
C THR A 111 0.76 0.09 15.09
N ASN A 112 1.30 -0.44 16.21
CA ASN A 112 0.54 -0.61 17.45
C ASN A 112 0.11 0.73 18.05
N ASN A 113 0.92 1.78 17.95
CA ASN A 113 0.52 3.12 18.40
C ASN A 113 -0.68 3.67 17.60
N VAL A 114 -0.67 3.48 16.27
CA VAL A 114 -1.81 3.86 15.41
C VAL A 114 -3.06 3.03 15.74
N ALA A 115 -2.94 1.71 15.79
CA ALA A 115 -4.08 0.83 16.13
C ALA A 115 -4.65 1.13 17.52
N TRP A 116 -3.79 1.49 18.48
CA TRP A 116 -4.23 1.89 19.81
C TRP A 116 -4.98 3.23 19.82
N PHE A 117 -4.57 4.19 18.98
CA PHE A 117 -5.33 5.40 18.77
C PHE A 117 -6.74 5.09 18.25
N CYS A 118 -6.86 4.29 17.18
CA CYS A 118 -8.15 3.88 16.63
C CYS A 118 -9.01 3.16 17.69
N ARG A 119 -8.41 2.25 18.49
CA ARG A 119 -9.14 1.57 19.57
C ARG A 119 -9.70 2.53 20.63
N LYS A 120 -9.01 3.62 20.93
CA LYS A 120 -9.47 4.60 21.93
C LYS A 120 -10.54 5.53 21.41
N THR A 121 -10.48 5.87 20.13
CA THR A 121 -11.35 6.90 19.52
C THR A 121 -12.53 6.30 18.75
N GLY A 122 -12.43 5.05 18.31
CA GLY A 122 -13.37 4.43 17.39
C GLY A 122 -13.08 4.73 15.91
N ALA A 123 -12.01 5.48 15.61
CA ALA A 123 -11.62 5.83 14.25
C ALA A 123 -11.36 4.59 13.39
N GLY A 124 -11.85 4.58 12.15
CA GLY A 124 -11.60 3.52 11.19
C GLY A 124 -10.15 3.44 10.75
N LEU A 125 -9.69 2.30 10.28
CA LEU A 125 -8.29 2.08 9.89
C LEU A 125 -8.17 1.39 8.53
N VAL A 126 -7.36 1.94 7.61
CA VAL A 126 -6.87 1.21 6.43
C VAL A 126 -5.39 0.87 6.63
N PHE A 127 -5.06 -0.42 6.57
CA PHE A 127 -3.69 -0.91 6.75
C PHE A 127 -3.24 -1.78 5.58
N PRO A 128 -2.18 -1.39 4.84
CA PRO A 128 -1.60 -2.23 3.81
C PRO A 128 -0.61 -3.23 4.41
N PHE A 129 -0.80 -4.48 4.07
CA PHE A 129 0.24 -5.47 4.21
C PHE A 129 0.58 -6.06 2.83
N SER A 130 1.50 -6.98 2.74
CA SER A 130 2.09 -7.39 1.47
C SER A 130 1.88 -8.88 1.24
N MET A 131 1.77 -9.31 -0.01
CA MET A 131 1.82 -10.73 -0.36
C MET A 131 3.12 -11.42 0.08
N ALA A 132 4.16 -10.67 0.47
CA ALA A 132 5.35 -11.21 1.12
C ALA A 132 5.05 -11.96 2.45
N VAL A 133 3.85 -11.76 3.05
CA VAL A 133 3.40 -12.52 4.23
C VAL A 133 3.07 -13.97 3.93
N LEU A 134 2.84 -14.31 2.66
CA LEU A 134 2.47 -15.66 2.23
C LEU A 134 3.67 -16.57 1.98
N GLY A 135 4.87 -15.99 1.76
CA GLY A 135 6.03 -16.76 1.30
C GLY A 135 5.77 -17.39 -0.06
N ASP A 136 5.86 -18.70 -0.15
CA ASP A 136 5.45 -19.47 -1.33
C ASP A 136 3.96 -19.85 -1.21
N PRO A 137 3.06 -19.22 -1.98
CA PRO A 137 1.63 -19.50 -1.92
C PRO A 137 1.32 -20.97 -2.16
N GLN A 138 0.41 -21.54 -1.35
CA GLN A 138 0.07 -22.96 -1.39
C GLN A 138 -0.95 -23.30 -2.48
N SER A 139 -1.71 -22.34 -2.95
CA SER A 139 -2.76 -22.49 -3.96
C SER A 139 -3.01 -21.20 -4.72
N PHE A 140 -3.60 -21.33 -5.91
CA PHE A 140 -3.98 -20.21 -6.78
C PHE A 140 -5.46 -20.35 -7.19
N PRO A 141 -6.19 -19.24 -7.39
CA PRO A 141 -5.72 -17.87 -7.14
C PRO A 141 -5.42 -17.62 -5.65
N ILE A 142 -4.53 -16.65 -5.38
CA ILE A 142 -4.21 -16.20 -4.02
C ILE A 142 -5.43 -15.52 -3.41
N THR A 143 -5.74 -15.89 -2.14
CA THR A 143 -6.81 -15.31 -1.33
C THR A 143 -6.28 -14.88 0.04
N ALA A 144 -7.00 -13.98 0.71
CA ALA A 144 -6.58 -13.41 1.99
C ALA A 144 -6.55 -14.41 3.16
N ASP A 145 -7.22 -15.54 3.03
CA ASP A 145 -7.31 -16.60 4.06
C ASP A 145 -6.15 -17.60 4.03
N GLN A 146 -5.26 -17.51 3.02
CA GLN A 146 -4.10 -18.39 2.94
C GLN A 146 -3.18 -18.25 4.17
N PRO A 147 -2.49 -19.34 4.58
CA PRO A 147 -1.54 -19.33 5.69
C PRO A 147 -0.45 -18.29 5.51
N ARG A 148 0.02 -17.70 6.62
CA ARG A 148 1.14 -16.76 6.65
C ARG A 148 2.43 -17.55 6.91
N ASP A 149 3.35 -17.51 5.93
CA ASP A 149 4.65 -18.18 5.99
C ASP A 149 5.77 -17.30 5.41
N PRO A 150 6.01 -16.10 5.99
CA PRO A 150 6.91 -15.11 5.43
C PRO A 150 8.36 -15.58 5.39
N LEU A 151 9.02 -15.44 4.23
CA LEU A 151 10.40 -15.86 4.01
C LEU A 151 11.43 -14.89 4.61
N ASN A 152 11.08 -13.59 4.74
CA ASN A 152 12.00 -12.52 5.14
C ASN A 152 11.47 -11.69 6.31
N TRP A 153 12.34 -10.81 6.84
CA TRP A 153 11.99 -9.98 7.99
C TRP A 153 10.87 -8.98 7.70
N TYR A 154 10.86 -8.40 6.51
CA TYR A 154 9.75 -7.51 6.09
C TYR A 154 8.39 -8.20 6.21
N GLY A 155 8.25 -9.37 5.61
CA GLY A 155 7.01 -10.16 5.70
C GLY A 155 6.63 -10.48 7.15
N ARG A 156 7.60 -10.85 8.00
CA ARG A 156 7.36 -11.15 9.42
C ARG A 156 6.82 -9.95 10.18
N THR A 157 7.40 -8.75 9.98
CA THR A 157 6.89 -7.52 10.62
C THR A 157 5.46 -7.19 10.17
N LYS A 158 5.12 -7.45 8.89
CA LYS A 158 3.77 -7.25 8.36
C LYS A 158 2.76 -8.25 8.90
N VAL A 159 3.14 -9.51 9.14
CA VAL A 159 2.29 -10.51 9.84
C VAL A 159 1.98 -10.07 11.28
N ILE A 160 2.99 -9.59 12.01
CA ILE A 160 2.80 -9.07 13.37
C ILE A 160 1.82 -7.89 13.36
N GLY A 161 2.00 -6.94 12.43
CA GLY A 161 1.09 -5.81 12.27
C GLY A 161 -0.35 -6.22 11.96
N GLU A 162 -0.54 -7.16 11.01
CA GLU A 162 -1.86 -7.73 10.67
C GLU A 162 -2.55 -8.32 11.90
N GLN A 163 -1.84 -9.16 12.66
CA GLN A 163 -2.37 -9.79 13.85
C GLN A 163 -2.71 -8.79 14.94
N SER A 164 -1.82 -7.81 15.18
CA SER A 164 -2.07 -6.76 16.16
C SER A 164 -3.33 -5.96 15.83
N ILE A 165 -3.50 -5.55 14.56
CA ILE A 165 -4.69 -4.77 14.15
C ILE A 165 -5.96 -5.60 14.34
N LYS A 166 -5.96 -6.90 14.00
CA LYS A 166 -7.11 -7.79 14.25
C LYS A 166 -7.52 -7.80 15.71
N GLU A 167 -6.56 -7.94 16.63
CA GLU A 167 -6.81 -7.91 18.06
C GLU A 167 -7.28 -6.55 18.57
N PHE A 168 -6.72 -5.45 18.06
CA PHE A 168 -7.12 -4.11 18.47
C PHE A 168 -8.49 -3.71 17.94
N ALA A 169 -8.85 -4.15 16.73
CA ALA A 169 -10.11 -3.80 16.07
C ALA A 169 -11.31 -4.59 16.62
N ASP A 170 -11.07 -5.77 17.21
CA ASP A 170 -12.13 -6.64 17.72
C ASP A 170 -12.96 -5.91 18.79
N GLY A 171 -14.26 -5.72 18.49
CA GLY A 171 -15.21 -5.01 19.33
C GLY A 171 -14.91 -3.53 19.59
N ALA A 172 -14.08 -2.85 18.74
CA ALA A 172 -13.64 -1.51 19.01
C ALA A 172 -13.76 -0.54 17.81
N PHE A 173 -13.33 -0.91 16.61
CA PHE A 173 -13.38 -0.05 15.42
C PHE A 173 -13.35 -0.91 14.14
N PRO A 174 -13.83 -0.38 12.99
CA PRO A 174 -13.71 -1.07 11.72
C PRO A 174 -12.32 -0.90 11.12
N ALA A 175 -11.75 -1.95 10.54
CA ALA A 175 -10.48 -1.86 9.84
C ALA A 175 -10.46 -2.66 8.53
N HIS A 176 -9.94 -2.03 7.47
CA HIS A 176 -9.70 -2.68 6.19
C HIS A 176 -8.21 -3.03 6.03
N LEU A 177 -7.93 -4.30 5.78
CA LEU A 177 -6.60 -4.84 5.61
C LEU A 177 -6.34 -5.11 4.13
N PHE A 178 -5.37 -4.44 3.52
CA PHE A 178 -5.06 -4.61 2.09
C PHE A 178 -3.92 -5.59 1.88
N LEU A 179 -4.23 -6.82 1.44
CA LEU A 179 -3.25 -7.79 0.95
C LEU A 179 -2.83 -7.36 -0.45
N LYS A 180 -1.72 -6.61 -0.53
CA LYS A 180 -1.31 -5.88 -1.72
C LYS A 180 -0.21 -6.60 -2.49
N SER A 181 -0.34 -6.67 -3.83
CA SER A 181 0.68 -7.17 -4.75
C SER A 181 1.82 -6.17 -4.98
N ASN A 182 2.73 -6.47 -5.91
CA ASN A 182 3.88 -5.61 -6.21
C ASN A 182 3.43 -4.32 -6.90
N LEU A 183 3.99 -3.21 -6.44
CA LEU A 183 3.65 -1.89 -6.99
C LEU A 183 4.48 -1.56 -8.22
N TYR A 184 3.90 -0.73 -9.10
CA TYR A 184 4.62 -0.07 -10.18
C TYR A 184 3.99 1.27 -10.54
N GLY A 185 4.63 1.99 -11.46
CA GLY A 185 4.23 3.32 -11.92
C GLY A 185 4.85 4.43 -11.09
N GLU A 186 4.74 5.64 -11.59
CA GLU A 186 5.18 6.89 -10.96
C GLU A 186 4.06 7.91 -11.03
N HIS A 187 4.18 8.99 -10.26
CA HIS A 187 3.27 10.12 -10.35
C HIS A 187 4.01 11.42 -10.05
N VAL A 188 3.38 12.54 -10.38
CA VAL A 188 3.94 13.86 -10.15
C VAL A 188 3.13 14.57 -9.08
N VAL A 189 3.81 15.15 -8.11
CA VAL A 189 3.26 15.99 -7.05
C VAL A 189 3.97 17.34 -7.11
N ASP A 190 3.26 18.41 -7.41
CA ASP A 190 3.76 19.77 -7.46
C ASP A 190 5.06 19.92 -8.28
N GLY A 191 5.15 19.19 -9.41
CA GLY A 191 6.31 19.18 -10.29
C GLY A 191 7.44 18.22 -9.89
N THR A 192 7.32 17.51 -8.75
CA THR A 192 8.27 16.50 -8.30
C THR A 192 7.79 15.11 -8.72
N THR A 193 8.62 14.35 -9.44
CA THR A 193 8.33 12.94 -9.72
C THR A 193 8.52 12.10 -8.47
N VAL A 194 7.46 11.40 -8.08
CA VAL A 194 7.45 10.49 -6.92
C VAL A 194 7.37 9.06 -7.41
N GLY A 195 8.35 8.27 -7.06
CA GLY A 195 8.47 6.88 -7.47
C GLY A 195 9.22 6.04 -6.45
N LYS A 196 9.26 4.74 -6.70
CA LYS A 196 10.05 3.77 -5.95
C LYS A 196 10.71 2.80 -6.93
N PRO A 197 11.97 2.38 -6.73
CA PRO A 197 12.66 1.43 -7.61
C PRO A 197 12.10 0.01 -7.44
N THR A 198 10.84 -0.16 -7.79
CA THR A 198 10.18 -1.47 -7.93
C THR A 198 10.61 -2.11 -9.26
N VAL A 199 10.36 -3.39 -9.46
CA VAL A 199 10.89 -4.13 -10.62
C VAL A 199 10.62 -3.43 -11.96
N ILE A 200 9.38 -2.99 -12.19
CA ILE A 200 9.00 -2.33 -13.46
C ILE A 200 9.66 -0.96 -13.56
N ASN A 201 9.56 -0.12 -12.53
CA ASN A 201 10.17 1.21 -12.53
C ASN A 201 11.69 1.12 -12.70
N PHE A 202 12.34 0.18 -12.00
CA PHE A 202 13.78 -0.07 -12.13
C PHE A 202 14.18 -0.45 -13.56
N PHE A 203 13.41 -1.31 -14.24
CA PHE A 203 13.71 -1.65 -15.63
C PHE A 203 13.51 -0.46 -16.58
N VAL A 204 12.48 0.34 -16.37
CA VAL A 204 12.25 1.57 -17.15
C VAL A 204 13.40 2.55 -16.96
N ASP A 205 13.82 2.82 -15.71
CA ASP A 205 14.92 3.75 -15.41
C ASP A 205 16.23 3.31 -16.06
N ARG A 206 16.56 2.01 -15.98
CA ARG A 206 17.75 1.47 -16.63
C ARG A 206 17.67 1.58 -18.14
N ALA A 207 16.54 1.25 -18.72
CA ALA A 207 16.32 1.35 -20.17
C ALA A 207 16.51 2.78 -20.67
N LEU A 208 15.90 3.76 -19.97
CA LEU A 208 16.04 5.20 -20.28
C LEU A 208 17.48 5.69 -20.12
N SER A 209 18.25 5.11 -19.20
CA SER A 209 19.67 5.41 -19.00
C SER A 209 20.59 4.69 -20.01
N GLY A 210 20.05 3.88 -20.92
CA GLY A 210 20.83 3.09 -21.89
C GLY A 210 21.58 1.91 -21.26
N GLU A 211 21.15 1.46 -20.11
CA GLU A 211 21.76 0.35 -19.38
C GLU A 211 21.06 -0.97 -19.69
N THR A 212 21.80 -2.09 -19.52
CA THR A 212 21.25 -3.44 -19.68
C THR A 212 20.26 -3.77 -18.59
N LEU A 213 19.12 -4.38 -18.93
CA LEU A 213 18.13 -4.88 -17.98
C LEU A 213 18.66 -6.21 -17.39
N THR A 214 18.88 -6.21 -16.09
CA THR A 214 19.37 -7.40 -15.37
C THR A 214 18.21 -8.18 -14.79
N VAL A 215 17.99 -9.41 -15.27
CA VAL A 215 16.96 -10.33 -14.78
C VAL A 215 17.65 -11.46 -13.99
N TYR A 216 17.20 -11.73 -12.78
CA TYR A 216 17.74 -12.83 -11.96
C TYR A 216 17.15 -14.17 -12.42
N GLU A 217 18.06 -15.20 -12.51
CA GLU A 217 17.66 -16.56 -12.85
C GLU A 217 16.59 -17.12 -11.89
N PRO A 218 15.63 -17.90 -12.39
CA PRO A 218 15.50 -18.33 -13.78
C PRO A 218 14.75 -17.34 -14.69
N GLY A 219 14.33 -16.16 -14.22
CA GLY A 219 13.54 -15.17 -14.94
C GLY A 219 12.05 -15.54 -15.12
N THR A 220 11.72 -16.82 -14.89
CA THR A 220 10.33 -17.35 -15.02
C THR A 220 9.49 -17.25 -13.76
N GLN A 221 10.05 -16.73 -12.66
CA GLN A 221 9.31 -16.47 -11.44
C GLN A 221 8.20 -15.43 -11.72
N ALA A 222 6.96 -15.85 -11.46
CA ALA A 222 5.81 -14.99 -11.65
C ALA A 222 5.59 -14.02 -10.49
N ARG A 223 5.08 -12.85 -10.81
CA ARG A 223 4.62 -11.83 -9.87
C ARG A 223 3.32 -11.22 -10.38
N ASN A 224 2.48 -10.80 -9.49
CA ASN A 224 1.38 -9.91 -9.81
C ASN A 224 1.82 -8.46 -9.55
N PHE A 225 1.35 -7.53 -10.38
CA PHE A 225 1.71 -6.12 -10.32
C PHE A 225 0.46 -5.25 -10.35
N VAL A 226 0.38 -4.28 -9.44
CA VAL A 226 -0.70 -3.29 -9.38
C VAL A 226 -0.14 -1.88 -9.48
N HIS A 227 -0.78 -1.03 -10.26
CA HIS A 227 -0.34 0.35 -10.44
C HIS A 227 -0.63 1.20 -9.19
N VAL A 228 0.26 2.15 -8.87
CA VAL A 228 0.10 3.00 -7.69
C VAL A 228 -1.19 3.83 -7.71
N LYS A 229 -1.69 4.23 -8.89
CA LYS A 229 -2.98 4.91 -9.05
C LYS A 229 -4.16 4.01 -8.67
N ASP A 230 -4.12 2.74 -9.09
CA ASP A 230 -5.16 1.78 -8.75
C ASP A 230 -5.22 1.52 -7.24
N VAL A 231 -4.04 1.45 -6.61
CA VAL A 231 -3.95 1.35 -5.16
C VAL A 231 -4.54 2.58 -4.47
N ALA A 232 -4.22 3.79 -4.94
CA ALA A 232 -4.77 5.03 -4.38
C ALA A 232 -6.31 5.07 -4.47
N ARG A 233 -6.90 4.64 -5.61
CA ARG A 233 -8.36 4.51 -5.72
C ARG A 233 -8.95 3.51 -4.73
N ALA A 234 -8.25 2.40 -4.46
CA ALA A 234 -8.70 1.45 -3.43
C ALA A 234 -8.74 2.10 -2.04
N TYR A 235 -7.81 3.02 -1.73
CA TYR A 235 -7.86 3.77 -0.47
C TYR A 235 -9.06 4.69 -0.41
N VAL A 236 -9.37 5.45 -1.45
CA VAL A 236 -10.56 6.32 -1.49
C VAL A 236 -11.83 5.50 -1.25
N GLN A 237 -12.05 4.45 -2.04
CA GLN A 237 -13.23 3.58 -1.89
C GLN A 237 -13.31 2.86 -0.53
N SER A 238 -12.15 2.54 0.05
CA SER A 238 -12.09 1.98 1.40
C SER A 238 -12.47 3.02 2.46
N VAL A 239 -12.04 4.26 2.32
CA VAL A 239 -12.41 5.36 3.24
C VAL A 239 -13.90 5.65 3.15
N GLU A 240 -14.47 5.74 1.94
CA GLU A 240 -15.91 5.92 1.73
C GLU A 240 -16.71 4.87 2.53
N ARG A 241 -16.35 3.59 2.39
CA ARG A 241 -17.00 2.50 3.13
C ARG A 241 -16.75 2.57 4.64
N LEU A 242 -15.53 2.93 5.07
CA LEU A 242 -15.21 3.04 6.50
C LEU A 242 -15.97 4.17 7.20
N VAL A 243 -16.20 5.28 6.51
CA VAL A 243 -17.04 6.38 7.03
C VAL A 243 -18.44 5.87 7.38
N GLU A 244 -19.06 5.10 6.48
CA GLU A 244 -20.34 4.45 6.74
C GLU A 244 -20.26 3.46 7.91
N GLN A 245 -19.21 2.61 7.95
CA GLN A 245 -19.03 1.62 8.99
C GLN A 245 -18.79 2.22 10.38
N VAL A 246 -18.05 3.33 10.48
CA VAL A 246 -17.84 4.06 11.73
C VAL A 246 -19.17 4.63 12.23
N ALA A 247 -19.97 5.27 11.34
CA ALA A 247 -21.27 5.80 11.67
C ALA A 247 -22.25 4.70 12.16
N ASP A 248 -22.19 3.52 11.54
CA ASP A 248 -23.01 2.34 11.88
C ASP A 248 -22.50 1.57 13.12
N GLY A 249 -21.35 1.95 13.69
CA GLY A 249 -20.74 1.27 14.84
C GLY A 249 -20.21 -0.14 14.52
N VAL A 250 -19.85 -0.38 13.26
CA VAL A 250 -19.21 -1.64 12.83
C VAL A 250 -17.84 -1.79 13.49
N THR A 251 -17.44 -3.01 13.85
CA THR A 251 -16.14 -3.30 14.45
C THR A 251 -15.51 -4.54 13.84
N GLY A 252 -14.19 -4.69 14.00
CA GLY A 252 -13.44 -5.82 13.49
C GLY A 252 -12.77 -5.53 12.14
N THR A 253 -12.31 -6.57 11.45
CA THR A 253 -11.49 -6.42 10.24
C THR A 253 -12.12 -7.06 9.01
N GLU A 254 -12.05 -6.37 7.87
CA GLU A 254 -12.28 -6.94 6.54
C GLU A 254 -10.96 -6.93 5.77
N THR A 255 -10.68 -7.99 5.01
CA THR A 255 -9.43 -8.09 4.23
C THR A 255 -9.74 -8.13 2.76
N TYR A 256 -9.01 -7.34 1.97
CA TYR A 256 -9.17 -7.21 0.53
C TYR A 256 -7.85 -7.43 -0.20
N GLU A 257 -7.88 -8.23 -1.24
CA GLU A 257 -6.77 -8.39 -2.18
C GLU A 257 -6.73 -7.20 -3.13
N ILE A 258 -5.62 -6.46 -3.12
CA ILE A 258 -5.38 -5.32 -4.01
C ILE A 258 -4.27 -5.70 -4.99
N ALA A 259 -4.66 -6.15 -6.17
CA ALA A 259 -3.79 -6.77 -7.15
C ALA A 259 -4.17 -6.38 -8.58
N GLY A 260 -3.21 -6.49 -9.51
CA GLY A 260 -3.49 -6.27 -10.94
C GLY A 260 -4.22 -7.45 -11.59
N GLN A 261 -4.66 -7.24 -12.82
CA GLN A 261 -5.45 -8.23 -13.56
C GLN A 261 -4.65 -9.47 -13.95
N GLU A 262 -3.34 -9.31 -14.19
CA GLU A 262 -2.48 -10.35 -14.75
C GLU A 262 -1.25 -10.57 -13.88
N ASP A 263 -0.80 -11.81 -13.83
CA ASP A 263 0.51 -12.17 -13.35
C ASP A 263 1.49 -12.31 -14.52
N MET A 264 2.73 -11.90 -14.29
CA MET A 264 3.79 -11.94 -15.31
C MET A 264 5.08 -12.44 -14.72
N SER A 265 5.89 -13.12 -15.54
CA SER A 265 7.28 -13.42 -15.15
C SER A 265 8.11 -12.14 -15.19
N VAL A 266 9.19 -12.11 -14.40
CA VAL A 266 10.13 -10.99 -14.41
C VAL A 266 10.76 -10.80 -15.79
N MET A 267 11.01 -11.90 -16.52
CA MET A 267 11.48 -11.85 -17.91
C MET A 267 10.46 -11.17 -18.83
N ALA A 268 9.17 -11.55 -18.75
CA ALA A 268 8.13 -10.94 -19.59
C ALA A 268 8.00 -9.43 -19.35
N VAL A 269 8.18 -8.97 -18.11
CA VAL A 269 8.22 -7.53 -17.79
C VAL A 269 9.41 -6.84 -18.47
N ALA A 270 10.60 -7.44 -18.41
CA ALA A 270 11.79 -6.89 -19.09
C ALA A 270 11.61 -6.80 -20.61
N GLU A 271 10.97 -7.82 -21.21
CA GLU A 271 10.62 -7.84 -22.64
C GLU A 271 9.63 -6.73 -23.01
N ILE A 272 8.63 -6.46 -22.18
CA ILE A 272 7.68 -5.33 -22.38
C ILE A 272 8.42 -3.99 -22.40
N VAL A 273 9.37 -3.78 -21.49
CA VAL A 273 10.17 -2.55 -21.46
C VAL A 273 11.07 -2.45 -22.71
N GLN A 274 11.69 -3.54 -23.13
CA GLN A 274 12.50 -3.59 -24.35
C GLN A 274 11.67 -3.27 -25.59
N GLU A 275 10.49 -3.89 -25.74
CA GLU A 275 9.55 -3.61 -26.84
C GLU A 275 9.11 -2.15 -26.88
N ALA A 276 8.80 -1.56 -25.72
CA ALA A 276 8.37 -0.18 -25.62
C ALA A 276 9.51 0.80 -26.01
N MET A 277 10.74 0.55 -25.57
CA MET A 277 11.91 1.36 -25.95
C MET A 277 12.19 1.31 -27.44
N ASP A 278 12.08 0.13 -28.08
CA ASP A 278 12.25 -0.01 -29.52
C ASP A 278 11.14 0.77 -30.27
N ALA A 279 9.88 0.60 -29.85
CA ALA A 279 8.72 1.21 -30.51
C ALA A 279 8.67 2.74 -30.37
N GLU A 280 8.90 3.28 -29.16
CA GLU A 280 8.70 4.68 -28.85
C GLU A 280 9.97 5.53 -29.06
N ARG A 281 11.15 4.92 -28.91
CA ARG A 281 12.45 5.62 -29.00
C ARG A 281 13.40 5.10 -30.07
N GLY A 282 13.07 4.00 -30.73
CA GLY A 282 13.96 3.33 -31.70
C GLY A 282 15.26 2.86 -31.09
N THR A 283 15.27 2.55 -29.79
CA THR A 283 16.45 2.15 -29.02
C THR A 283 16.32 0.70 -28.58
N THR A 284 17.30 -0.14 -28.98
CA THR A 284 17.34 -1.53 -28.53
C THR A 284 18.01 -1.62 -27.17
N VAL A 285 17.30 -2.17 -26.18
CA VAL A 285 17.82 -2.44 -24.83
C VAL A 285 18.20 -3.92 -24.72
N THR A 286 19.33 -4.23 -24.08
CA THR A 286 19.76 -5.61 -23.84
C THR A 286 19.17 -6.15 -22.55
N ILE A 287 18.78 -7.43 -22.53
CA ILE A 287 18.36 -8.15 -21.33
C ILE A 287 19.41 -9.22 -21.02
N ASP A 288 19.96 -9.18 -19.81
CA ASP A 288 20.92 -10.18 -19.31
C ASP A 288 20.30 -10.99 -18.19
N LEU A 289 20.36 -12.30 -18.31
CA LEU A 289 20.00 -13.25 -17.26
C LEU A 289 21.23 -13.54 -16.41
N VAL A 290 21.16 -13.28 -15.10
CA VAL A 290 22.28 -13.44 -14.17
C VAL A 290 21.89 -14.30 -12.98
N GLU A 291 22.89 -14.88 -12.30
CA GLU A 291 22.68 -15.66 -11.08
C GLU A 291 21.89 -14.86 -10.03
N ASN A 292 20.88 -15.50 -9.41
CA ASN A 292 20.07 -14.84 -8.39
C ASN A 292 20.85 -14.76 -7.07
N PRO A 293 21.16 -13.56 -6.57
CA PRO A 293 21.87 -13.40 -5.29
C PRO A 293 20.97 -13.60 -4.07
N ARG A 294 19.64 -13.70 -4.26
CA ARG A 294 18.64 -13.79 -3.19
C ARG A 294 18.23 -15.25 -2.96
N SER A 295 18.45 -15.76 -1.74
CA SER A 295 18.01 -17.10 -1.34
C SER A 295 16.55 -17.15 -0.88
N ASP A 296 15.98 -16.00 -0.46
CA ASP A 296 14.71 -15.92 0.23
C ASP A 296 13.63 -15.23 -0.62
N GLU A 297 13.63 -15.56 -1.93
CA GLU A 297 12.67 -15.06 -2.90
C GLU A 297 11.67 -16.15 -3.29
N THR A 298 10.37 -15.78 -3.35
CA THR A 298 9.32 -16.65 -3.88
C THR A 298 9.58 -17.04 -5.34
N MET A 299 9.63 -18.34 -5.65
CA MET A 299 10.02 -18.85 -6.97
C MET A 299 8.89 -19.53 -7.74
N VAL A 300 7.64 -19.16 -7.46
CA VAL A 300 6.44 -19.70 -8.11
C VAL A 300 6.31 -19.24 -9.55
N LYS A 301 5.66 -20.06 -10.40
CA LYS A 301 5.44 -19.79 -11.83
C LYS A 301 4.04 -19.20 -12.13
N GLU A 302 3.21 -19.10 -11.13
CA GLU A 302 1.86 -18.56 -11.18
C GLU A 302 1.68 -17.63 -9.97
N PHE A 303 1.00 -16.50 -10.15
CA PHE A 303 0.74 -15.54 -9.08
C PHE A 303 -0.63 -14.88 -9.26
N GLY A 304 -1.59 -15.60 -9.82
CA GLY A 304 -2.97 -15.14 -9.96
C GLY A 304 -3.60 -14.84 -8.60
N VAL A 305 -4.35 -13.75 -8.51
CA VAL A 305 -4.97 -13.25 -7.27
C VAL A 305 -6.47 -13.11 -7.45
N ASP A 306 -7.24 -13.52 -6.47
CA ASP A 306 -8.69 -13.30 -6.45
C ASP A 306 -9.02 -11.95 -5.81
N ILE A 307 -9.49 -11.01 -6.62
CA ILE A 307 -9.89 -9.65 -6.18
C ILE A 307 -11.40 -9.53 -5.95
N SER A 308 -12.14 -10.63 -5.95
CA SER A 308 -13.60 -10.61 -5.88
C SER A 308 -14.14 -9.94 -4.61
N ALA A 309 -13.42 -10.06 -3.48
CA ALA A 309 -13.79 -9.40 -2.23
C ALA A 309 -13.70 -7.86 -2.35
N ALA A 310 -12.62 -7.33 -2.90
CA ALA A 310 -12.45 -5.90 -3.14
C ALA A 310 -13.50 -5.38 -4.14
N LYS A 311 -13.75 -6.12 -5.21
CA LYS A 311 -14.77 -5.77 -6.21
C LYS A 311 -16.18 -5.73 -5.61
N ALA A 312 -16.55 -6.72 -4.81
CA ALA A 312 -17.88 -6.81 -4.23
C ALA A 312 -18.13 -5.76 -3.13
N ALA A 313 -17.14 -5.52 -2.26
CA ALA A 313 -17.31 -4.66 -1.09
C ALA A 313 -16.98 -3.19 -1.36
N LEU A 314 -15.95 -2.92 -2.17
CA LEU A 314 -15.48 -1.57 -2.46
C LEU A 314 -15.90 -1.07 -3.86
N GLY A 315 -16.38 -1.93 -4.75
CA GLY A 315 -16.55 -1.60 -6.18
C GLY A 315 -15.22 -1.42 -6.92
N TRP A 316 -14.10 -1.87 -6.32
CA TRP A 316 -12.76 -1.64 -6.84
C TRP A 316 -12.32 -2.68 -7.87
N GLU A 317 -11.76 -2.18 -8.97
CA GLU A 317 -11.06 -2.99 -9.97
C GLU A 317 -9.80 -2.24 -10.46
N PRO A 318 -8.70 -2.95 -10.76
CA PRO A 318 -7.52 -2.33 -11.38
C PRO A 318 -7.86 -1.90 -12.82
N ALA A 319 -7.43 -0.70 -13.20
CA ALA A 319 -7.69 -0.12 -14.53
C ALA A 319 -6.41 0.07 -15.35
N GLU A 320 -5.27 0.24 -14.68
CA GLU A 320 -4.00 0.50 -15.36
C GLU A 320 -3.38 -0.80 -15.90
N SER A 321 -2.92 -0.77 -17.15
CA SER A 321 -2.19 -1.90 -17.74
C SER A 321 -0.67 -1.66 -17.70
N ILE A 322 0.11 -2.72 -17.48
CA ILE A 322 1.57 -2.63 -17.47
C ILE A 322 2.10 -2.12 -18.81
N ARG A 323 1.57 -2.63 -19.92
CA ARG A 323 2.03 -2.24 -21.26
C ARG A 323 1.80 -0.76 -21.56
N ASP A 324 0.62 -0.24 -21.23
CA ASP A 324 0.30 1.17 -21.49
C ASP A 324 1.07 2.09 -20.54
N SER A 325 1.20 1.71 -19.28
CA SER A 325 2.00 2.47 -18.29
C SER A 325 3.48 2.53 -18.68
N VAL A 326 4.08 1.41 -19.11
CA VAL A 326 5.47 1.38 -19.57
C VAL A 326 5.66 2.26 -20.80
N ARG A 327 4.73 2.23 -21.78
CA ARG A 327 4.80 3.12 -22.96
C ARG A 327 4.71 4.60 -22.60
N GLN A 328 3.97 4.96 -21.56
CA GLN A 328 3.88 6.36 -21.09
C GLN A 328 5.15 6.83 -20.37
N LEU A 329 5.89 5.88 -19.76
CA LEU A 329 7.10 6.18 -19.01
C LEU A 329 8.36 6.23 -19.90
N VAL A 330 8.38 5.54 -21.03
CA VAL A 330 9.49 5.54 -22.00
C VAL A 330 9.20 6.49 -23.16
#